data_b2748bcbda439ed054431dd29d7524c5
#
_entry.id   b2748bcbda439ed054431dd29d7524c5
#
_cell.length_a   1.000
_cell.length_b   1.000
_cell.length_c   1.000
_cell.angle_alpha   90.00
_cell.angle_beta   90.00
_cell.angle_gamma   90.00
#
_symmetry.space_group_name_H-M   'P 1'
#
loop_
_entity.id
_entity.type
_entity.pdbx_description
1 polymer ?
#
loop_
_entity_poly.entity_id
_entity_poly.type
_entity_poly.pdbx_seq_one_letter_code
_entity_poly.pdbx_strand_id
1 'polypeptide(L)'
;MRFLVGSAAPRHACAADDANGPDHMGPAALEPYATNEGNHPVSEPTQTAPEEKGAACCGCKKFSSAAEAKFAELDAFIDSLGLDPADERRRGRLIQILHRAQHVFGYLPREVQQHVAERMRIPESAVSGVVSFYNYFTTKPKGKYVIIVCLGTACYVKGSEGVLRELERVLGVQADTDPTPDGLFSISALRCVGACGLAPVMMVNDKVYGKMTPAKAVAVVNEIKAKEAQA
;
A
#
# COMPACT_ATOMS: atom_id res chain seq x y z
N MET A 1 -14.31 70.17 14.52
CA MET A 1 -13.55 70.27 13.26
C MET A 1 -13.63 68.88 12.62
N ARG A 2 -14.63 68.65 11.78
CA ARG A 2 -14.74 68.83 10.31
C ARG A 2 -13.41 68.46 9.62
N PHE A 3 -13.38 67.31 8.92
CA PHE A 3 -13.41 67.27 7.46
C PHE A 3 -13.64 65.84 6.96
N LEU A 4 -14.65 65.74 6.15
CA LEU A 4 -15.06 64.78 5.19
C LEU A 4 -14.09 64.71 3.98
N VAL A 5 -14.20 63.68 3.19
CA VAL A 5 -14.10 63.45 1.75
C VAL A 5 -13.35 62.15 1.53
N GLY A 6 -13.84 61.04 1.06
CA GLY A 6 -14.73 60.83 -0.07
C GLY A 6 -13.88 60.69 -1.36
N SER A 7 -13.54 59.47 -1.83
CA SER A 7 -13.29 59.26 -3.22
C SER A 7 -13.48 57.79 -3.62
N ALA A 8 -14.32 57.67 -4.62
CA ALA A 8 -14.77 56.40 -5.22
C ALA A 8 -13.71 55.80 -6.17
N ALA A 9 -13.70 54.49 -6.23
CA ALA A 9 -12.96 53.72 -7.22
C ALA A 9 -13.72 53.66 -8.55
N PRO A 10 -13.05 53.66 -9.69
CA PRO A 10 -13.69 53.38 -10.99
C PRO A 10 -13.75 51.87 -11.24
N ARG A 11 -14.94 51.44 -11.60
CA ARG A 11 -15.23 50.14 -12.18
C ARG A 11 -14.71 50.12 -13.62
N HIS A 12 -13.76 49.23 -13.93
CA HIS A 12 -13.46 48.91 -15.33
C HIS A 12 -14.42 47.82 -15.79
N ALA A 13 -15.33 48.21 -16.66
CA ALA A 13 -16.10 47.35 -17.51
C ALA A 13 -15.18 46.81 -18.63
N CYS A 14 -15.01 45.51 -18.72
CA CYS A 14 -14.51 44.88 -19.93
C CYS A 14 -15.71 44.59 -20.83
N ALA A 15 -15.67 45.24 -21.99
CA ALA A 15 -16.61 45.05 -23.08
C ALA A 15 -16.45 43.64 -23.69
N ALA A 16 -17.57 43.07 -24.05
CA ALA A 16 -17.68 41.89 -24.89
C ALA A 16 -17.25 42.24 -26.33
N ASP A 17 -16.47 41.37 -26.92
CA ASP A 17 -16.42 41.23 -28.37
C ASP A 17 -16.86 39.83 -28.74
N ASP A 18 -18.06 39.78 -29.31
CA ASP A 18 -18.62 38.67 -30.05
C ASP A 18 -17.84 38.51 -31.36
N ALA A 19 -17.47 37.29 -31.67
CA ALA A 19 -17.52 36.70 -33.01
C ALA A 19 -16.69 35.41 -33.10
N ASN A 20 -17.30 34.29 -32.85
CA ASN A 20 -17.11 33.15 -33.75
C ASN A 20 -18.26 32.16 -33.54
N GLY A 21 -19.06 31.99 -34.56
CA GLY A 21 -20.24 31.15 -34.58
C GLY A 21 -19.87 29.63 -34.52
N PRO A 22 -20.85 28.80 -34.21
CA PRO A 22 -20.62 27.36 -34.07
C PRO A 22 -20.60 26.70 -35.46
N ASP A 23 -19.44 26.20 -35.86
CA ASP A 23 -19.35 25.25 -36.95
C ASP A 23 -20.05 23.96 -36.57
N HIS A 24 -21.01 23.60 -37.37
CA HIS A 24 -21.78 22.40 -37.40
C HIS A 24 -20.89 21.15 -37.39
N MET A 25 -20.70 20.52 -36.25
CA MET A 25 -20.37 19.11 -36.21
C MET A 25 -21.68 18.31 -36.35
N GLY A 26 -21.87 17.78 -37.56
CA GLY A 26 -22.94 16.83 -37.83
C GLY A 26 -22.87 15.59 -36.92
N PRO A 27 -24.00 14.89 -36.76
CA PRO A 27 -24.05 13.72 -35.91
C PRO A 27 -23.10 12.65 -36.45
N ALA A 28 -22.00 12.38 -35.71
CA ALA A 28 -21.20 11.20 -35.94
C ALA A 28 -22.08 9.97 -35.75
N ALA A 29 -22.36 9.27 -36.84
CA ALA A 29 -23.05 8.01 -36.84
C ALA A 29 -22.31 7.06 -35.89
N LEU A 30 -22.99 6.67 -34.82
CA LEU A 30 -22.56 5.56 -33.97
C LEU A 30 -22.59 4.30 -34.84
N GLU A 31 -21.46 3.88 -35.35
CA GLU A 31 -21.30 2.58 -35.95
C GLU A 31 -21.65 1.54 -34.91
N PRO A 32 -22.55 0.56 -35.23
CA PRO A 32 -22.87 -0.51 -34.33
C PRO A 32 -21.61 -1.35 -34.09
N TYR A 33 -21.26 -1.48 -32.81
CA TYR A 33 -20.21 -2.37 -32.32
C TYR A 33 -20.43 -3.77 -32.92
N ALA A 34 -19.58 -4.14 -33.85
CA ALA A 34 -19.64 -5.44 -34.46
C ALA A 34 -19.41 -6.50 -33.40
N THR A 35 -20.46 -7.25 -33.10
CA THR A 35 -20.37 -8.47 -32.30
C THR A 35 -19.49 -9.44 -33.05
N ASN A 36 -18.26 -9.62 -32.57
CA ASN A 36 -17.35 -10.63 -33.08
C ASN A 36 -17.83 -12.01 -32.60
N GLU A 37 -18.75 -12.60 -33.32
CA GLU A 37 -19.10 -14.02 -33.20
C GLU A 37 -17.95 -14.87 -33.79
N GLY A 38 -16.79 -14.79 -33.13
CA GLY A 38 -15.71 -15.73 -33.30
C GLY A 38 -16.03 -17.03 -32.60
N ASN A 39 -16.70 -17.91 -33.32
CA ASN A 39 -16.91 -19.30 -32.94
C ASN A 39 -15.58 -20.01 -32.74
N HIS A 40 -15.01 -19.94 -31.53
CA HIS A 40 -13.94 -20.83 -31.11
C HIS A 40 -14.57 -22.16 -30.70
N PRO A 41 -14.19 -23.27 -31.36
CA PRO A 41 -14.60 -24.58 -30.93
C PRO A 41 -14.06 -24.82 -29.51
N VAL A 42 -14.96 -24.90 -28.53
CA VAL A 42 -14.64 -25.40 -27.21
C VAL A 42 -14.25 -26.86 -27.37
N SER A 43 -12.97 -27.14 -27.31
CA SER A 43 -12.46 -28.51 -27.21
C SER A 43 -12.93 -29.07 -25.87
N GLU A 44 -13.78 -30.09 -25.95
CA GLU A 44 -14.22 -30.85 -24.78
C GLU A 44 -13.00 -31.41 -24.04
N PRO A 45 -12.95 -31.29 -22.71
CA PRO A 45 -11.91 -31.92 -21.92
C PRO A 45 -12.18 -33.42 -21.91
N THR A 46 -11.30 -34.16 -22.60
CA THR A 46 -11.25 -35.62 -22.52
C THR A 46 -11.05 -36.04 -21.08
N GLN A 47 -12.10 -36.59 -20.48
CA GLN A 47 -12.06 -37.23 -19.19
C GLN A 47 -11.26 -38.53 -19.29
N THR A 48 -10.04 -38.55 -18.85
CA THR A 48 -9.38 -39.73 -18.35
C THR A 48 -8.80 -39.41 -16.98
N ALA A 49 -9.60 -39.65 -15.95
CA ALA A 49 -9.12 -39.69 -14.58
C ALA A 49 -8.31 -40.96 -14.41
N PRO A 50 -7.05 -40.90 -13.96
CA PRO A 50 -6.46 -42.01 -13.26
C PRO A 50 -6.95 -41.97 -11.81
N GLU A 51 -7.60 -43.05 -11.39
CA GLU A 51 -7.80 -43.38 -9.99
C GLU A 51 -6.43 -43.48 -9.31
N GLU A 52 -6.01 -42.43 -8.63
CA GLU A 52 -4.92 -42.52 -7.66
C GLU A 52 -5.48 -42.57 -6.25
N LYS A 53 -5.25 -43.76 -5.71
CA LYS A 53 -5.41 -44.17 -4.32
C LYS A 53 -4.90 -43.11 -3.35
N GLY A 54 -5.74 -42.82 -2.36
CA GLY A 54 -5.50 -42.13 -1.09
C GLY A 54 -4.08 -41.65 -0.82
N ALA A 55 -3.72 -40.48 -1.34
CA ALA A 55 -2.63 -39.70 -0.79
C ALA A 55 -3.22 -38.79 0.28
N ALA A 56 -2.82 -39.06 1.53
CA ALA A 56 -3.13 -38.23 2.66
C ALA A 56 -2.88 -36.76 2.31
N CYS A 57 -3.95 -35.99 2.27
CA CYS A 57 -3.85 -34.55 2.23
C CYS A 57 -3.16 -34.16 3.52
N CYS A 58 -1.95 -33.67 3.42
CA CYS A 58 -1.68 -32.66 4.32
C CYS A 58 -0.27 -32.35 4.61
N GLY A 59 0.16 -31.41 4.04
CA GLY A 59 1.15 -30.57 4.68
C GLY A 59 0.53 -29.75 5.81
N CYS A 60 0.15 -30.37 6.89
CA CYS A 60 0.12 -29.69 8.18
C CYS A 60 1.54 -29.27 8.48
N LYS A 61 1.97 -28.12 7.95
CA LYS A 61 3.19 -27.47 8.41
C LYS A 61 3.00 -27.22 9.89
N LYS A 62 3.68 -28.00 10.72
CA LYS A 62 3.75 -27.76 12.17
C LYS A 62 4.35 -26.37 12.35
N PHE A 63 3.50 -25.43 12.71
CA PHE A 63 3.96 -24.10 13.12
C PHE A 63 4.90 -24.28 14.31
N SER A 64 5.96 -23.47 14.37
CA SER A 64 6.80 -23.42 15.56
C SER A 64 5.95 -23.01 16.76
N SER A 65 6.27 -23.50 17.96
CA SER A 65 5.52 -23.22 19.20
C SER A 65 5.30 -21.70 19.43
N ALA A 66 6.23 -20.88 18.97
CA ALA A 66 6.11 -19.41 19.01
C ALA A 66 5.03 -18.87 18.06
N ALA A 67 4.80 -19.52 16.93
CA ALA A 67 3.72 -19.11 16.00
C ALA A 67 2.35 -19.52 16.55
N GLU A 68 2.23 -20.70 17.20
CA GLU A 68 0.99 -21.14 17.84
C GLU A 68 0.54 -20.17 18.93
N ALA A 69 1.46 -19.65 19.75
CA ALA A 69 1.15 -18.64 20.76
C ALA A 69 0.58 -17.34 20.15
N LYS A 70 1.13 -16.91 19.00
CA LYS A 70 0.63 -15.73 18.26
C LYS A 70 -0.76 -15.94 17.69
N PHE A 71 -1.05 -17.13 17.17
CA PHE A 71 -2.40 -17.48 16.71
C PHE A 71 -3.40 -17.53 17.85
N ALA A 72 -3.02 -18.08 19.01
CA ALA A 72 -3.85 -18.09 20.21
C ALA A 72 -4.19 -16.67 20.70
N GLU A 73 -3.21 -15.73 20.66
CA GLU A 73 -3.44 -14.33 20.99
C GLU A 73 -4.42 -13.67 20.01
N LEU A 74 -4.29 -13.96 18.73
CA LEU A 74 -5.20 -13.45 17.71
C LEU A 74 -6.61 -13.99 17.89
N ASP A 75 -6.73 -15.29 18.17
CA ASP A 75 -8.01 -15.96 18.42
C ASP A 75 -8.72 -15.39 19.65
N ALA A 76 -7.99 -15.19 20.74
CA ALA A 76 -8.54 -14.55 21.94
C ALA A 76 -9.07 -13.14 21.64
N PHE A 77 -8.39 -12.38 20.76
CA PHE A 77 -8.88 -11.09 20.33
C PHE A 77 -10.15 -11.20 19.47
N ILE A 78 -10.19 -12.14 18.52
CA ILE A 78 -11.37 -12.37 17.68
C ILE A 78 -12.58 -12.75 18.54
N ASP A 79 -12.37 -13.66 19.52
CA ASP A 79 -13.43 -14.10 20.43
C ASP A 79 -13.92 -12.96 21.33
N SER A 80 -13.03 -12.05 21.76
CA SER A 80 -13.41 -10.86 22.54
C SER A 80 -14.33 -9.90 21.80
N LEU A 81 -14.32 -9.95 20.46
CA LEU A 81 -15.19 -9.10 19.62
C LEU A 81 -16.63 -9.63 19.53
N GLY A 82 -16.89 -10.85 20.04
CA GLY A 82 -18.23 -11.44 20.08
C GLY A 82 -18.90 -11.54 18.71
N LEU A 83 -18.13 -12.00 17.70
CA LEU A 83 -18.63 -12.05 16.32
C LEU A 83 -19.67 -13.16 16.15
N ASP A 84 -20.94 -12.77 15.99
CA ASP A 84 -21.98 -13.71 15.61
C ASP A 84 -21.80 -14.15 14.15
N PRO A 85 -21.74 -15.46 13.86
CA PRO A 85 -21.66 -15.97 12.49
C PRO A 85 -22.82 -15.53 11.59
N ALA A 86 -23.98 -15.19 12.17
CA ALA A 86 -25.16 -14.73 11.46
C ALA A 86 -25.15 -13.22 11.16
N ASP A 87 -24.29 -12.44 11.82
CA ASP A 87 -24.25 -10.98 11.64
C ASP A 87 -23.46 -10.59 10.37
N GLU A 88 -24.15 -9.97 9.42
CA GLU A 88 -23.51 -9.42 8.21
C GLU A 88 -22.47 -8.32 8.54
N ARG A 89 -22.63 -7.62 9.66
CA ARG A 89 -21.72 -6.55 10.12
C ARG A 89 -20.36 -7.08 10.54
N ARG A 90 -20.18 -8.40 10.70
CA ARG A 90 -18.88 -9.03 11.01
C ARG A 90 -17.80 -8.61 10.01
N ARG A 91 -18.14 -8.41 8.73
CA ARG A 91 -17.19 -7.91 7.71
C ARG A 91 -16.60 -6.56 8.06
N GLY A 92 -17.33 -5.68 8.74
CA GLY A 92 -16.85 -4.39 9.21
C GLY A 92 -15.73 -4.50 10.26
N ARG A 93 -15.64 -5.65 10.97
CA ARG A 93 -14.59 -5.90 11.95
C ARG A 93 -13.28 -6.42 11.33
N LEU A 94 -13.30 -6.82 10.05
CA LEU A 94 -12.15 -7.40 9.36
C LEU A 94 -10.90 -6.52 9.46
N ILE A 95 -11.05 -5.21 9.25
CA ILE A 95 -9.92 -4.26 9.31
C ILE A 95 -9.29 -4.26 10.71
N GLN A 96 -10.09 -4.29 11.76
CA GLN A 96 -9.60 -4.30 13.15
C GLN A 96 -8.82 -5.59 13.46
N ILE A 97 -9.33 -6.72 12.97
CA ILE A 97 -8.69 -8.04 13.15
C ILE A 97 -7.37 -8.09 12.38
N LEU A 98 -7.34 -7.63 11.13
CA LEU A 98 -6.13 -7.57 10.32
C LEU A 98 -5.09 -6.62 10.93
N HIS A 99 -5.54 -5.48 11.48
CA HIS A 99 -4.66 -4.56 12.19
C HIS A 99 -4.01 -5.25 13.40
N ARG A 100 -4.79 -5.96 14.23
CA ARG A 100 -4.26 -6.71 15.36
C ARG A 100 -3.33 -7.83 14.91
N ALA A 101 -3.72 -8.58 13.88
CA ALA A 101 -2.90 -9.62 13.28
C ALA A 101 -1.53 -9.09 12.83
N GLN A 102 -1.52 -7.96 12.09
CA GLN A 102 -0.26 -7.34 11.68
C GLN A 102 0.59 -6.88 12.87
N HIS A 103 -0.03 -6.40 13.94
CA HIS A 103 0.70 -6.00 15.14
C HIS A 103 1.36 -7.21 15.84
N VAL A 104 0.68 -8.36 15.90
CA VAL A 104 1.18 -9.58 16.55
C VAL A 104 2.24 -10.29 15.70
N PHE A 105 2.03 -10.37 14.39
CA PHE A 105 2.92 -11.08 13.47
C PHE A 105 3.99 -10.19 12.82
N GLY A 106 3.77 -8.87 12.81
CA GLY A 106 4.63 -7.89 12.13
C GLY A 106 4.26 -7.66 10.66
N TYR A 107 3.67 -8.66 10.00
CA TYR A 107 3.18 -8.62 8.62
C TYR A 107 2.06 -9.65 8.47
N LEU A 108 1.36 -9.65 7.33
CA LEU A 108 0.22 -10.53 7.05
C LEU A 108 0.57 -11.56 5.98
N PRO A 109 1.29 -12.64 6.32
CA PRO A 109 1.53 -13.74 5.39
C PRO A 109 0.21 -14.43 5.03
N ARG A 110 0.23 -15.22 3.97
CA ARG A 110 -0.96 -15.91 3.47
C ARG A 110 -1.63 -16.79 4.53
N GLU A 111 -0.84 -17.46 5.34
CA GLU A 111 -1.31 -18.36 6.42
C GLU A 111 -2.16 -17.60 7.44
N VAL A 112 -1.73 -16.38 7.82
CA VAL A 112 -2.48 -15.54 8.77
C VAL A 112 -3.78 -15.03 8.11
N GLN A 113 -3.74 -14.68 6.83
CA GLN A 113 -4.95 -14.27 6.09
C GLN A 113 -5.96 -15.41 5.99
N GLN A 114 -5.50 -16.64 5.73
CA GLN A 114 -6.34 -17.83 5.70
C GLN A 114 -6.96 -18.11 7.07
N HIS A 115 -6.16 -18.08 8.13
CA HIS A 115 -6.66 -18.27 9.48
C HIS A 115 -7.76 -17.25 9.85
N VAL A 116 -7.55 -15.97 9.53
CA VAL A 116 -8.58 -14.93 9.73
C VAL A 116 -9.83 -15.20 8.90
N ALA A 117 -9.68 -15.64 7.64
CA ALA A 117 -10.81 -15.96 6.77
C ALA A 117 -11.66 -17.11 7.35
N GLU A 118 -11.01 -18.17 7.83
CA GLU A 118 -11.66 -19.33 8.47
C GLU A 118 -12.39 -18.92 9.76
N ARG A 119 -11.72 -18.20 10.65
CA ARG A 119 -12.31 -17.74 11.92
C ARG A 119 -13.49 -16.81 11.71
N MET A 120 -13.42 -15.95 10.74
CA MET A 120 -14.52 -15.04 10.38
C MET A 120 -15.57 -15.67 9.47
N ARG A 121 -15.36 -16.88 8.95
CA ARG A 121 -16.22 -17.55 7.97
C ARG A 121 -16.51 -16.66 6.75
N ILE A 122 -15.47 -16.04 6.21
CA ILE A 122 -15.52 -15.23 4.98
C ILE A 122 -14.57 -15.81 3.94
N PRO A 123 -14.79 -15.58 2.64
CA PRO A 123 -13.88 -16.04 1.61
C PRO A 123 -12.48 -15.42 1.77
N GLU A 124 -11.42 -16.21 1.55
CA GLU A 124 -10.02 -15.74 1.55
C GLU A 124 -9.84 -14.56 0.59
N SER A 125 -10.53 -14.56 -0.54
CA SER A 125 -10.49 -13.47 -1.52
C SER A 125 -10.95 -12.12 -0.94
N ALA A 126 -11.92 -12.12 -0.02
CA ALA A 126 -12.37 -10.90 0.64
C ALA A 126 -11.30 -10.35 1.58
N VAL A 127 -10.61 -11.22 2.32
CA VAL A 127 -9.49 -10.84 3.19
C VAL A 127 -8.33 -10.29 2.36
N SER A 128 -7.92 -11.02 1.33
CA SER A 128 -6.84 -10.61 0.43
C SER A 128 -7.17 -9.30 -0.30
N GLY A 129 -8.43 -9.09 -0.70
CA GLY A 129 -8.89 -7.83 -1.28
C GLY A 129 -8.72 -6.64 -0.35
N VAL A 130 -9.05 -6.80 0.95
CA VAL A 130 -8.84 -5.75 1.95
C VAL A 130 -7.35 -5.50 2.18
N VAL A 131 -6.55 -6.56 2.31
CA VAL A 131 -5.10 -6.44 2.52
C VAL A 131 -4.41 -5.73 1.35
N SER A 132 -4.81 -6.01 0.11
CA SER A 132 -4.24 -5.37 -1.07
C SER A 132 -4.73 -3.93 -1.29
N PHE A 133 -5.96 -3.61 -0.84
CA PHE A 133 -6.53 -2.28 -1.01
C PHE A 133 -5.92 -1.24 -0.05
N TYR A 134 -5.69 -1.63 1.20
CA TYR A 134 -5.15 -0.71 2.21
C TYR A 134 -3.62 -0.78 2.28
N ASN A 135 -2.94 0.29 1.89
CA ASN A 135 -1.46 0.39 1.93
C ASN A 135 -0.85 0.26 3.34
N TYR A 136 -1.67 0.31 4.37
CA TYR A 136 -1.27 0.06 5.75
C TYR A 136 -0.82 -1.39 5.95
N PHE A 137 -1.48 -2.34 5.28
CA PHE A 137 -1.20 -3.75 5.41
C PHE A 137 -0.01 -4.16 4.55
N THR A 138 0.84 -5.00 5.11
CA THR A 138 2.03 -5.54 4.43
C THR A 138 2.03 -7.05 4.48
N THR A 139 2.26 -7.65 3.31
CA THR A 139 2.33 -9.12 3.17
C THR A 139 3.75 -9.65 3.29
N LYS A 140 4.73 -8.75 3.28
CA LYS A 140 6.16 -9.08 3.37
C LYS A 140 6.72 -8.66 4.71
N PRO A 141 7.70 -9.38 5.26
CA PRO A 141 8.38 -8.97 6.47
C PRO A 141 9.06 -7.62 6.26
N LYS A 142 9.11 -6.81 7.30
CA LYS A 142 9.86 -5.55 7.31
C LYS A 142 11.15 -5.72 8.11
N GLY A 143 12.20 -5.05 7.68
CA GLY A 143 13.43 -4.97 8.44
C GLY A 143 13.25 -4.19 9.75
N LYS A 144 14.22 -4.31 10.65
CA LYS A 144 14.25 -3.59 11.93
C LYS A 144 14.16 -2.07 11.74
N TYR A 145 14.77 -1.55 10.68
CA TYR A 145 14.75 -0.15 10.28
C TYR A 145 14.03 0.01 8.95
N VAL A 146 12.87 0.66 8.97
CA VAL A 146 12.11 0.97 7.78
C VAL A 146 12.48 2.37 7.31
N ILE A 147 13.14 2.47 6.16
CA ILE A 147 13.51 3.72 5.53
C ILE A 147 12.42 4.11 4.55
N ILE A 148 11.76 5.24 4.78
CA ILE A 148 10.71 5.75 3.92
C ILE A 148 11.23 7.00 3.22
N VAL A 149 11.23 7.00 1.88
CA VAL A 149 11.60 8.16 1.06
C VAL A 149 10.34 8.80 0.49
N CYS A 150 10.18 10.09 0.72
CA CYS A 150 9.05 10.84 0.19
C CYS A 150 9.27 11.19 -1.29
N LEU A 151 8.38 10.68 -2.16
CA LEU A 151 8.34 11.00 -3.60
C LEU A 151 7.20 11.96 -3.97
N GLY A 152 6.64 12.69 -2.98
CA GLY A 152 5.68 13.75 -3.26
C GLY A 152 6.28 14.86 -4.11
N THR A 153 5.45 15.62 -4.83
CA THR A 153 5.86 16.61 -5.82
C THR A 153 7.00 17.53 -5.33
N ALA A 154 6.87 18.10 -4.14
CA ALA A 154 7.87 19.02 -3.59
C ALA A 154 9.22 18.33 -3.30
N CYS A 155 9.20 17.06 -2.88
CA CYS A 155 10.40 16.27 -2.64
C CYS A 155 11.02 15.79 -3.95
N TYR A 156 10.18 15.34 -4.88
CA TYR A 156 10.61 14.86 -6.19
C TYR A 156 11.37 15.93 -6.97
N VAL A 157 10.79 17.14 -7.08
CA VAL A 157 11.43 18.29 -7.75
C VAL A 157 12.77 18.67 -7.10
N LYS A 158 12.91 18.46 -5.80
CA LYS A 158 14.15 18.71 -5.06
C LYS A 158 15.11 17.51 -5.04
N GLY A 159 14.86 16.48 -5.85
CA GLY A 159 15.79 15.37 -6.08
C GLY A 159 15.67 14.18 -5.12
N SER A 160 14.52 13.95 -4.50
CA SER A 160 14.31 12.77 -3.63
C SER A 160 14.48 11.44 -4.38
N GLU A 161 14.22 11.40 -5.67
CA GLU A 161 14.48 10.20 -6.49
C GLU A 161 15.96 9.81 -6.48
N GLY A 162 16.87 10.79 -6.55
CA GLY A 162 18.31 10.54 -6.43
C GLY A 162 18.69 9.97 -5.06
N VAL A 163 18.00 10.40 -3.99
CA VAL A 163 18.18 9.83 -2.64
C VAL A 163 17.73 8.37 -2.61
N LEU A 164 16.58 8.06 -3.21
CA LEU A 164 16.05 6.69 -3.27
C LEU A 164 17.01 5.76 -4.03
N ARG A 165 17.39 6.13 -5.25
CA ARG A 165 18.32 5.32 -6.08
C ARG A 165 19.65 5.04 -5.39
N GLU A 166 20.20 6.03 -4.68
CA GLU A 166 21.44 5.84 -3.96
C GLU A 166 21.28 4.89 -2.76
N LEU A 167 20.18 4.96 -2.04
CA LEU A 167 19.85 4.01 -0.97
C LEU A 167 19.69 2.58 -1.51
N GLU A 168 18.98 2.41 -2.62
CA GLU A 168 18.82 1.12 -3.29
C GLU A 168 20.18 0.54 -3.71
N ARG A 169 21.05 1.38 -4.25
CA ARG A 169 22.39 0.98 -4.66
C ARG A 169 23.26 0.52 -3.46
N VAL A 170 23.21 1.26 -2.35
CA VAL A 170 24.06 0.98 -1.16
C VAL A 170 23.54 -0.21 -0.35
N LEU A 171 22.23 -0.39 -0.30
CA LEU A 171 21.60 -1.48 0.44
C LEU A 171 21.39 -2.75 -0.41
N GLY A 172 21.50 -2.63 -1.73
CA GLY A 172 21.31 -3.75 -2.66
C GLY A 172 19.87 -4.28 -2.74
N VAL A 173 18.89 -3.48 -2.30
CA VAL A 173 17.46 -3.83 -2.32
C VAL A 173 16.67 -2.70 -2.94
N GLN A 174 15.61 -3.05 -3.68
CA GLN A 174 14.70 -2.07 -4.27
C GLN A 174 13.63 -1.64 -3.27
N ALA A 175 13.07 -0.45 -3.49
CA ALA A 175 11.94 0.03 -2.69
C ALA A 175 10.72 -0.91 -2.81
N ASP A 176 10.00 -1.05 -1.71
CA ASP A 176 8.78 -1.86 -1.59
C ASP A 176 8.96 -3.36 -1.91
N THR A 177 10.21 -3.85 -1.87
CA THR A 177 10.56 -5.27 -1.99
C THR A 177 10.90 -5.88 -0.62
N ASP A 178 11.61 -6.99 -0.64
CA ASP A 178 12.02 -7.68 0.58
C ASP A 178 13.09 -6.86 1.34
N PRO A 179 13.23 -7.07 2.65
CA PRO A 179 14.28 -6.40 3.44
C PRO A 179 15.68 -6.83 2.98
N THR A 180 16.69 -6.10 3.43
CA THR A 180 18.10 -6.52 3.24
C THR A 180 18.32 -7.93 3.77
N PRO A 181 19.27 -8.71 3.20
CA PRO A 181 19.56 -10.09 3.66
C PRO A 181 19.85 -10.18 5.16
N ASP A 182 20.37 -9.12 5.74
CA ASP A 182 20.64 -9.00 7.18
C ASP A 182 19.36 -8.80 8.01
N GLY A 183 18.19 -8.59 7.37
CA GLY A 183 16.94 -8.24 8.05
C GLY A 183 16.94 -6.88 8.73
N LEU A 184 17.97 -6.07 8.53
CA LEU A 184 18.12 -4.77 9.21
C LEU A 184 17.29 -3.67 8.54
N PHE A 185 17.32 -3.56 7.22
CA PHE A 185 16.71 -2.44 6.51
C PHE A 185 15.63 -2.88 5.54
N SER A 186 14.58 -2.08 5.46
CA SER A 186 13.60 -2.11 4.37
C SER A 186 13.48 -0.71 3.80
N ILE A 187 13.38 -0.60 2.48
CA ILE A 187 13.15 0.68 1.80
C ILE A 187 11.70 0.71 1.35
N SER A 188 11.02 1.83 1.59
CA SER A 188 9.67 2.09 1.08
C SER A 188 9.58 3.47 0.47
N ALA A 189 8.83 3.59 -0.62
CA ALA A 189 8.57 4.84 -1.30
C ALA A 189 7.16 5.33 -0.98
N LEU A 190 7.03 6.51 -0.36
CA LEU A 190 5.74 7.08 -0.03
C LEU A 190 5.47 8.35 -0.85
N ARG A 191 4.24 8.49 -1.35
CA ARG A 191 3.87 9.65 -2.18
C ARG A 191 3.88 10.98 -1.46
N CYS A 192 3.57 11.04 -0.16
CA CYS A 192 3.67 12.26 0.63
C CYS A 192 3.70 11.95 2.14
N VAL A 193 4.70 12.48 2.83
CA VAL A 193 4.84 12.41 4.30
C VAL A 193 4.19 13.59 5.02
N GLY A 194 3.82 14.66 4.26
CA GLY A 194 3.22 15.86 4.84
C GLY A 194 4.22 16.94 5.30
N ALA A 195 5.53 16.69 5.22
CA ALA A 195 6.58 17.60 5.71
C ALA A 195 7.26 18.40 4.57
N CYS A 196 6.49 19.00 3.65
CA CYS A 196 6.98 19.64 2.43
C CYS A 196 7.98 20.79 2.67
N GLY A 197 7.88 21.49 3.80
CA GLY A 197 8.83 22.53 4.19
C GLY A 197 10.26 22.03 4.40
N LEU A 198 10.42 20.74 4.71
CA LEU A 198 11.70 20.08 4.93
C LEU A 198 12.20 19.30 3.70
N ALA A 199 11.55 19.43 2.55
CA ALA A 199 11.86 18.66 1.34
C ALA A 199 13.32 18.84 0.87
N PRO A 200 13.99 17.78 0.37
CA PRO A 200 13.57 16.38 0.32
C PRO A 200 13.54 15.71 1.71
N VAL A 201 12.56 14.83 1.94
CA VAL A 201 12.33 14.18 3.25
C VAL A 201 12.56 12.67 3.15
N MET A 202 13.27 12.15 4.13
CA MET A 202 13.42 10.74 4.42
C MET A 202 12.99 10.47 5.87
N MET A 203 12.40 9.34 6.14
CA MET A 203 12.11 8.89 7.50
C MET A 203 12.82 7.57 7.76
N VAL A 204 13.25 7.36 8.99
CA VAL A 204 13.73 6.06 9.46
C VAL A 204 12.91 5.71 10.69
N ASN A 205 12.08 4.70 10.59
CA ASN A 205 11.00 4.43 11.53
C ASN A 205 10.18 5.71 11.77
N ASP A 206 10.18 6.26 13.00
CA ASP A 206 9.44 7.46 13.37
C ASP A 206 10.26 8.75 13.25
N LYS A 207 11.56 8.65 12.95
CA LYS A 207 12.46 9.81 12.90
C LYS A 207 12.47 10.43 11.51
N VAL A 208 12.12 11.72 11.43
CA VAL A 208 12.09 12.49 10.19
C VAL A 208 13.42 13.19 9.95
N TYR A 209 13.96 13.04 8.74
CA TYR A 209 15.17 13.71 8.26
C TYR A 209 14.80 14.61 7.08
N GLY A 210 15.02 15.90 7.22
CA GLY A 210 14.76 16.90 6.17
C GLY A 210 16.01 17.34 5.41
N LYS A 211 15.80 18.00 4.27
CA LYS A 211 16.85 18.53 3.39
C LYS A 211 17.89 17.48 3.05
N MET A 212 17.39 16.28 2.71
CA MET A 212 18.21 15.13 2.43
C MET A 212 18.90 15.24 1.08
N THR A 213 20.14 14.78 1.05
CA THR A 213 20.90 14.56 -0.17
C THR A 213 21.33 13.09 -0.22
N PRO A 214 21.67 12.53 -1.39
CA PRO A 214 22.13 11.14 -1.49
C PRO A 214 23.26 10.82 -0.49
N ALA A 215 24.25 11.68 -0.38
CA ALA A 215 25.36 11.49 0.54
C ALA A 215 24.94 11.48 2.02
N LYS A 216 24.02 12.36 2.42
CA LYS A 216 23.48 12.39 3.79
C LYS A 216 22.67 11.13 4.10
N ALA A 217 21.91 10.64 3.15
CA ALA A 217 21.12 9.43 3.33
C ALA A 217 22.03 8.21 3.60
N VAL A 218 23.11 8.07 2.82
CA VAL A 218 24.10 7.03 3.03
C VAL A 218 24.81 7.19 4.38
N ALA A 219 25.11 8.41 4.80
CA ALA A 219 25.73 8.66 6.10
C ALA A 219 24.83 8.19 7.27
N VAL A 220 23.52 8.48 7.19
CA VAL A 220 22.54 8.01 8.20
C VAL A 220 22.47 6.49 8.25
N VAL A 221 22.44 5.82 7.09
CA VAL A 221 22.43 4.36 7.03
C VAL A 221 23.70 3.77 7.64
N ASN A 222 24.86 4.33 7.33
CA ASN A 222 26.13 3.87 7.89
C ASN A 222 26.23 4.09 9.40
N GLU A 223 25.68 5.21 9.92
CA GLU A 223 25.60 5.46 11.35
C GLU A 223 24.74 4.40 12.06
N ILE A 224 23.60 4.02 11.46
CA ILE A 224 22.74 2.98 12.01
C ILE A 224 23.45 1.62 11.98
N LYS A 225 24.10 1.26 10.85
CA LYS A 225 24.89 0.03 10.75
C LYS A 225 25.99 -0.04 11.81
N ALA A 226 26.69 1.07 12.03
CA ALA A 226 27.74 1.13 13.05
C ALA A 226 27.19 0.95 14.48
N LYS A 227 26.02 1.48 14.79
CA LYS A 227 25.36 1.29 16.09
C LYS A 227 24.93 -0.17 16.30
N GLU A 228 24.38 -0.82 15.27
CA GLU A 228 23.99 -2.23 15.36
C GLU A 228 25.20 -3.17 15.47
N ALA A 229 26.31 -2.83 14.87
CA ALA A 229 27.54 -3.61 15.00
C ALA A 229 28.20 -3.53 16.39
N GLN A 230 27.78 -2.56 17.20
CA GLN A 230 28.27 -2.36 18.57
C GLN A 230 27.30 -2.88 19.65
N ALA A 231 26.07 -3.28 19.26
CA ALA A 231 25.02 -3.77 20.14
C ALA A 231 25.00 -5.29 20.21
#